data_ea5d5c998f519f1d5ae536148e1349d5
#
_entry.id   ea5d5c998f519f1d5ae536148e1349d5
#
_cell.length_a   1.000
_cell.length_b   1.000
_cell.length_c   1.000
_cell.angle_alpha   90.00
_cell.angle_beta   90.00
_cell.angle_gamma   90.00
#
_symmetry.space_group_name_H-M   'P 1'
#
loop_
_entity.id
_entity.type
_entity.pdbx_description
1 polymer ?
#
loop_
_entity_poly.entity_id
_entity_poly.type
_entity_poly.pdbx_seq_one_letter_code
_entity_poly.pdbx_strand_id
1 'polypeptide(L)'
;RNGEYVKENKLLKVKRIMLIPLKTRLFFNSRFVRRRILSFGSPICCPSVGYVRANLPNPIFEVGFRSNEDWQAWEKLSKLKGSFIYCKKPLVAHRIHEDSETSAIIADNKRSDEDEVMFSKFWPKFIVKIFVKFYAKGQDSNNM
;
A
#
# COMPACT_ATOMS: atom_id res chain seq x y z
N ARG A 1 3.22 -0.23 19.89
CA ARG A 1 3.86 -1.38 20.55
C ARG A 1 3.76 -1.14 22.05
N ASN A 2 3.42 -2.12 22.83
CA ASN A 2 3.29 -2.01 24.32
C ASN A 2 2.34 -0.88 24.82
N GLY A 3 1.30 -0.56 24.08
CA GLY A 3 0.35 0.51 24.43
C GLY A 3 0.79 1.93 24.05
N GLU A 4 2.01 2.09 23.50
CA GLU A 4 2.51 3.39 23.08
C GLU A 4 2.13 3.73 21.63
N TYR A 5 1.80 5.01 21.41
CA TYR A 5 1.53 5.53 20.05
C TYR A 5 2.85 5.83 19.32
N VAL A 6 3.14 5.05 18.27
CA VAL A 6 4.23 5.37 17.35
C VAL A 6 3.73 6.39 16.33
N LYS A 7 4.08 7.65 16.49
CA LYS A 7 3.67 8.73 15.59
C LYS A 7 4.44 8.74 14.27
N GLU A 8 5.68 8.27 14.27
CA GLU A 8 6.55 8.32 13.10
C GLU A 8 7.67 7.27 13.16
N ASN A 9 7.90 6.62 12.02
CA ASN A 9 9.08 5.81 11.75
C ASN A 9 9.55 6.02 10.30
N LYS A 10 10.70 5.45 9.90
CA LYS A 10 11.26 5.61 8.55
C LYS A 10 10.26 5.21 7.45
N LEU A 11 9.57 4.07 7.64
CA LEU A 11 8.59 3.57 6.66
C LEU A 11 7.39 4.51 6.52
N LEU A 12 6.85 5.01 7.63
CA LEU A 12 5.74 5.97 7.62
C LEU A 12 6.13 7.27 6.93
N LYS A 13 7.39 7.74 7.11
CA LYS A 13 7.92 8.90 6.38
C LYS A 13 7.91 8.65 4.88
N VAL A 14 8.44 7.52 4.42
CA VAL A 14 8.45 7.15 3.00
C VAL A 14 7.03 7.08 2.44
N LYS A 15 6.11 6.38 3.11
CA LYS A 15 4.70 6.30 2.71
C LYS A 15 4.04 7.68 2.61
N ARG A 16 4.30 8.58 3.57
CA ARG A 16 3.79 9.96 3.53
C ARG A 16 4.35 10.77 2.36
N ILE A 17 5.64 10.59 2.03
CA ILE A 17 6.26 11.23 0.85
C ILE A 17 5.59 10.74 -0.43
N MET A 18 5.38 9.43 -0.58
CA MET A 18 4.69 8.86 -1.74
C MET A 18 3.27 9.42 -1.92
N LEU A 19 2.57 9.74 -0.83
CA LEU A 19 1.21 10.28 -0.86
C LEU A 19 1.13 11.81 -1.02
N ILE A 20 2.27 12.54 -1.07
CA ILE A 20 2.27 14.01 -1.22
C ILE A 20 1.42 14.49 -2.40
N PRO A 21 1.49 13.89 -3.61
CA PRO A 21 0.68 14.37 -4.73
C PRO A 21 -0.82 14.35 -4.45
N LEU A 22 -1.31 13.39 -3.65
CA LEU A 22 -2.73 13.30 -3.28
C LEU A 22 -3.17 14.31 -2.21
N LYS A 23 -2.29 15.18 -1.72
CA LYS A 23 -2.68 16.30 -0.85
C LYS A 23 -3.26 17.48 -1.62
N THR A 24 -3.12 17.48 -2.94
CA THR A 24 -3.55 18.56 -3.82
C THR A 24 -4.75 18.14 -4.64
N ARG A 25 -5.83 18.91 -4.61
CA ARG A 25 -7.09 18.62 -5.32
C ARG A 25 -6.90 18.39 -6.82
N LEU A 26 -5.93 19.05 -7.43
CA LEU A 26 -5.60 18.92 -8.85
C LEU A 26 -5.31 17.47 -9.28
N PHE A 27 -4.74 16.66 -8.37
CA PHE A 27 -4.32 15.29 -8.67
C PHE A 27 -5.31 14.21 -8.22
N PHE A 28 -6.39 14.55 -7.51
CA PHE A 28 -7.34 13.56 -6.98
C PHE A 28 -7.93 12.66 -8.08
N ASN A 29 -8.22 13.22 -9.24
CA ASN A 29 -8.83 12.52 -10.38
C ASN A 29 -7.78 11.94 -11.35
N SER A 30 -6.49 12.24 -11.16
CA SER A 30 -5.44 11.83 -12.08
C SER A 30 -5.12 10.33 -11.93
N ARG A 31 -5.50 9.54 -12.94
CA ARG A 31 -5.13 8.11 -13.01
C ARG A 31 -3.62 7.92 -13.05
N PHE A 32 -2.91 8.79 -13.78
CA PHE A 32 -1.45 8.74 -13.87
C PHE A 32 -0.81 8.89 -12.49
N VAL A 33 -1.22 9.91 -11.72
CA VAL A 33 -0.68 10.16 -10.37
C VAL A 33 -0.98 9.01 -9.43
N ARG A 34 -2.23 8.50 -9.40
CA ARG A 34 -2.62 7.36 -8.58
C ARG A 34 -1.78 6.11 -8.88
N ARG A 35 -1.61 5.80 -10.17
CA ARG A 35 -0.80 4.66 -10.60
C ARG A 35 0.69 4.86 -10.26
N ARG A 36 1.21 6.08 -10.44
CA ARG A 36 2.61 6.37 -10.13
C ARG A 36 2.92 6.23 -8.64
N ILE A 37 2.02 6.65 -7.76
CA ILE A 37 2.16 6.47 -6.32
C ILE A 37 2.24 4.97 -5.97
N LEU A 38 1.37 4.15 -6.56
CA LEU A 38 1.33 2.71 -6.31
C LEU A 38 2.47 1.93 -6.97
N SER A 39 3.20 2.52 -7.90
CA SER A 39 4.27 1.84 -8.64
C SER A 39 5.54 1.60 -7.82
N PHE A 40 5.66 2.21 -6.65
CA PHE A 40 6.80 2.06 -5.73
C PHE A 40 6.48 1.24 -4.48
N GLY A 41 5.29 0.66 -4.39
CA GLY A 41 4.81 -0.11 -3.26
C GLY A 41 3.41 0.32 -2.81
N SER A 42 2.89 -0.29 -1.73
CA SER A 42 1.60 0.07 -1.13
C SER A 42 1.76 1.13 -0.03
N PRO A 43 1.57 2.44 -0.32
CA PRO A 43 1.64 3.46 0.73
C PRO A 43 0.32 3.62 1.50
N ILE A 44 -0.78 3.05 0.99
CA ILE A 44 -2.13 3.21 1.52
C ILE A 44 -2.39 2.10 2.54
N CYS A 45 -2.68 2.48 3.78
CA CYS A 45 -2.99 1.54 4.85
C CYS A 45 -4.48 1.16 4.77
N CYS A 46 -4.79 -0.10 4.53
CA CYS A 46 -6.14 -0.60 4.29
C CYS A 46 -7.17 -0.17 5.36
N PRO A 47 -6.93 -0.31 6.67
CA PRO A 47 -7.90 0.09 7.69
C PRO A 47 -8.14 1.61 7.76
N SER A 48 -7.36 2.43 7.04
CA SER A 48 -7.56 3.89 7.00
C SER A 48 -8.35 4.38 5.78
N VAL A 49 -8.91 3.47 4.97
CA VAL A 49 -9.60 3.82 3.72
C VAL A 49 -11.11 3.81 3.90
N GLY A 50 -11.75 4.92 3.55
CA GLY A 50 -13.20 5.02 3.39
C GLY A 50 -13.60 4.94 1.92
N TYR A 51 -14.71 4.28 1.60
CA TYR A 51 -15.18 4.04 0.24
C TYR A 51 -16.56 4.63 -0.01
N VAL A 52 -16.75 5.21 -1.19
CA VAL A 52 -18.08 5.44 -1.74
C VAL A 52 -18.50 4.18 -2.49
N ARG A 53 -19.15 3.26 -1.78
CA ARG A 53 -19.43 1.89 -2.25
C ARG A 53 -20.19 1.83 -3.57
N ALA A 54 -21.12 2.76 -3.79
CA ALA A 54 -21.92 2.83 -5.01
C ALA A 54 -21.10 3.01 -6.30
N ASN A 55 -19.87 3.54 -6.17
CA ASN A 55 -18.99 3.83 -7.32
C ASN A 55 -17.93 2.74 -7.55
N LEU A 56 -18.00 1.63 -6.82
CA LEU A 56 -16.94 0.62 -6.82
C LEU A 56 -17.45 -0.73 -7.35
N PRO A 57 -16.56 -1.51 -7.99
CA PRO A 57 -16.89 -2.86 -8.41
C PRO A 57 -17.19 -3.77 -7.22
N ASN A 58 -17.88 -4.87 -7.49
CA ASN A 58 -18.12 -5.93 -6.54
C ASN A 58 -17.60 -7.26 -7.13
N PRO A 59 -16.62 -7.91 -6.50
CA PRO A 59 -15.89 -7.52 -5.28
C PRO A 59 -14.83 -6.42 -5.54
N ILE A 60 -14.47 -5.69 -4.46
CA ILE A 60 -13.34 -4.75 -4.47
C ILE A 60 -12.03 -5.52 -4.39
N PHE A 61 -11.94 -6.42 -3.40
CA PHE A 61 -10.80 -7.30 -3.17
C PHE A 61 -10.99 -8.61 -3.93
N GLU A 62 -9.92 -9.12 -4.51
CA GLU A 62 -9.92 -10.37 -5.28
C GLU A 62 -9.17 -11.45 -4.52
N VAL A 63 -9.63 -12.68 -4.62
CA VAL A 63 -8.96 -13.85 -4.05
C VAL A 63 -7.67 -14.12 -4.83
N GLY A 64 -6.63 -14.59 -4.15
CA GLY A 64 -5.36 -14.99 -4.78
C GLY A 64 -4.11 -14.31 -4.24
N PHE A 65 -4.28 -13.23 -3.50
CA PHE A 65 -3.21 -12.59 -2.73
C PHE A 65 -3.46 -12.80 -1.24
N ARG A 66 -2.42 -13.03 -0.47
CA ARG A 66 -2.47 -13.14 0.98
C ARG A 66 -1.93 -11.88 1.67
N SER A 67 -0.89 -11.29 1.09
CA SER A 67 -0.19 -10.15 1.69
C SER A 67 -0.42 -8.83 0.97
N ASN A 68 -0.70 -8.86 -0.33
CA ASN A 68 -0.84 -7.69 -1.20
C ASN A 68 -2.27 -7.48 -1.72
N GLU A 69 -3.28 -8.03 -1.04
CA GLU A 69 -4.70 -7.86 -1.38
C GLU A 69 -5.10 -6.39 -1.47
N ASP A 70 -4.64 -5.59 -0.51
CA ASP A 70 -4.89 -4.16 -0.48
C ASP A 70 -4.22 -3.45 -1.66
N TRP A 71 -2.95 -3.74 -1.92
CA TRP A 71 -2.21 -3.14 -3.02
C TRP A 71 -2.83 -3.50 -4.38
N GLN A 72 -3.26 -4.75 -4.55
CA GLN A 72 -3.96 -5.20 -5.74
C GLN A 72 -5.29 -4.44 -5.91
N ALA A 73 -6.08 -4.28 -4.85
CA ALA A 73 -7.31 -3.52 -4.88
C ALA A 73 -7.07 -2.06 -5.26
N TRP A 74 -6.05 -1.40 -4.68
CA TRP A 74 -5.70 -0.02 -5.04
C TRP A 74 -5.24 0.10 -6.49
N GLU A 75 -4.46 -0.85 -6.99
CA GLU A 75 -4.03 -0.89 -8.39
C GLU A 75 -5.23 -0.97 -9.32
N LYS A 76 -6.17 -1.87 -9.05
CA LYS A 76 -7.43 -2.02 -9.81
C LYS A 76 -8.25 -0.73 -9.78
N LEU A 77 -8.50 -0.17 -8.60
CA LEU A 77 -9.27 1.05 -8.43
C LEU A 77 -8.58 2.27 -9.06
N SER A 78 -7.26 2.31 -9.10
CA SER A 78 -6.50 3.41 -9.71
C SER A 78 -6.76 3.59 -11.21
N LYS A 79 -7.24 2.56 -11.89
CA LYS A 79 -7.57 2.56 -13.33
C LYS A 79 -8.98 3.10 -13.61
N LEU A 80 -9.86 3.09 -12.62
CA LEU A 80 -11.26 3.47 -12.78
C LEU A 80 -11.44 5.00 -12.81
N LYS A 81 -12.62 5.45 -13.23
CA LYS A 81 -13.03 6.85 -13.01
C LYS A 81 -13.21 7.10 -11.51
N GLY A 82 -13.04 8.34 -11.07
CA GLY A 82 -13.19 8.72 -9.67
C GLY A 82 -11.92 9.32 -9.09
N SER A 83 -11.89 9.49 -7.77
CA SER A 83 -10.85 10.23 -7.05
C SER A 83 -10.24 9.41 -5.93
N PHE A 84 -8.93 9.60 -5.71
CA PHE A 84 -8.27 9.22 -4.46
C PHE A 84 -8.04 10.51 -3.67
N ILE A 85 -8.69 10.64 -2.52
CA ILE A 85 -8.62 11.84 -1.68
C ILE A 85 -7.82 11.52 -0.42
N TYR A 86 -6.75 12.25 -0.19
CA TYR A 86 -5.92 12.10 1.00
C TYR A 86 -6.43 12.97 2.14
N CYS A 87 -6.87 12.34 3.24
CA CYS A 87 -7.18 13.05 4.48
C CYS A 87 -5.89 13.42 5.22
N LYS A 88 -5.67 14.73 5.42
CA LYS A 88 -4.45 15.24 6.07
C LYS A 88 -4.42 15.01 7.59
N LYS A 89 -5.58 14.78 8.20
CA LYS A 89 -5.70 14.54 9.65
C LYS A 89 -5.56 13.04 9.92
N PRO A 90 -4.77 12.61 10.90
CA PRO A 90 -4.75 11.22 11.35
C PRO A 90 -6.08 10.94 12.08
N LEU A 91 -6.89 10.04 11.53
CA LEU A 91 -8.21 9.69 12.06
C LEU A 91 -8.29 8.26 12.56
N VAL A 92 -7.28 7.44 12.28
CA VAL A 92 -7.25 6.02 12.61
C VAL A 92 -5.92 5.69 13.28
N ALA A 93 -5.98 4.95 14.39
CA ALA A 93 -4.85 4.31 15.02
C ALA A 93 -4.83 2.82 14.65
N HIS A 94 -3.77 2.37 14.00
CA HIS A 94 -3.58 0.97 13.63
C HIS A 94 -2.78 0.26 14.71
N ARG A 95 -3.40 -0.76 15.34
CA ARG A 95 -2.74 -1.59 16.35
C ARG A 95 -1.79 -2.58 15.66
N ILE A 96 -0.57 -2.66 16.17
CA ILE A 96 0.41 -3.67 15.75
C ILE A 96 0.58 -4.65 16.92
N HIS A 97 0.37 -5.94 16.66
CA HIS A 97 0.56 -7.02 17.63
C HIS A 97 1.19 -8.24 16.94
N GLU A 98 1.78 -9.13 17.74
CA GLU A 98 2.56 -10.27 17.24
C GLU A 98 1.69 -11.28 16.48
N ASP A 99 0.45 -11.47 16.92
CA ASP A 99 -0.52 -12.37 16.28
C ASP A 99 -1.19 -11.75 15.03
N SER A 100 -0.66 -10.65 14.49
CA SER A 100 -1.22 -10.07 13.28
C SER A 100 -0.86 -10.91 12.05
N GLU A 101 -1.79 -11.03 11.10
CA GLU A 101 -1.55 -11.72 9.81
C GLU A 101 -0.31 -11.16 9.09
N THR A 102 -0.05 -9.86 9.19
CA THR A 102 1.16 -9.23 8.64
C THR A 102 2.43 -9.82 9.24
N SER A 103 2.46 -10.09 10.55
CA SER A 103 3.62 -10.69 11.23
C SER A 103 3.84 -12.14 10.78
N ALA A 104 2.77 -12.92 10.63
CA ALA A 104 2.83 -14.29 10.14
C ALA A 104 3.33 -14.38 8.68
N ILE A 105 2.87 -13.47 7.81
CA ILE A 105 3.25 -13.43 6.38
C ILE A 105 4.73 -13.06 6.19
N ILE A 106 5.26 -12.16 7.02
CA ILE A 106 6.69 -11.79 6.96
C ILE A 106 7.58 -12.99 7.24
N ALA A 107 7.16 -13.87 8.17
CA ALA A 107 7.91 -15.08 8.52
C ALA A 107 7.92 -16.14 7.40
N ASP A 108 6.95 -16.14 6.50
CA ASP A 108 6.71 -17.22 5.51
C ASP A 108 7.37 -16.99 4.13
N ASN A 109 8.16 -15.93 3.94
CA ASN A 109 8.86 -15.55 2.69
C ASN A 109 8.01 -15.50 1.40
N LYS A 110 6.73 -15.85 1.44
CA LYS A 110 5.82 -15.87 0.27
C LYS A 110 5.46 -14.49 -0.26
N ARG A 111 5.73 -13.46 0.54
CA ARG A 111 5.44 -12.07 0.16
C ARG A 111 6.25 -11.60 -1.05
N SER A 112 7.46 -12.13 -1.22
CA SER A 112 8.35 -11.76 -2.33
C SER A 112 7.73 -12.05 -3.70
N ASP A 113 7.01 -13.17 -3.84
CA ASP A 113 6.39 -13.57 -5.11
C ASP A 113 5.22 -12.64 -5.46
N GLU A 114 4.42 -12.27 -4.46
CA GLU A 114 3.31 -11.33 -4.65
C GLU A 114 3.82 -9.91 -4.96
N ASP A 115 4.91 -9.49 -4.32
CA ASP A 115 5.57 -8.20 -4.60
C ASP A 115 6.08 -8.17 -6.06
N GLU A 116 6.65 -9.27 -6.58
CA GLU A 116 7.09 -9.36 -7.96
C GLU A 116 5.91 -9.23 -8.93
N VAL A 117 4.80 -9.92 -8.67
CA VAL A 117 3.57 -9.79 -9.46
C VAL A 117 3.06 -8.36 -9.44
N MET A 118 3.05 -7.71 -8.28
CA MET A 118 2.56 -6.34 -8.17
C MET A 118 3.45 -5.33 -8.87
N PHE A 119 4.77 -5.39 -8.71
CA PHE A 119 5.69 -4.51 -9.42
C PHE A 119 5.64 -4.71 -10.94
N SER A 120 5.41 -5.95 -11.41
CA SER A 120 5.29 -6.27 -12.84
C SER A 120 4.10 -5.58 -13.53
N LYS A 121 3.09 -5.13 -12.76
CA LYS A 121 1.98 -4.32 -13.29
C LYS A 121 2.38 -2.88 -13.65
N PHE A 122 3.56 -2.44 -13.23
CA PHE A 122 4.04 -1.05 -13.39
C PHE A 122 5.37 -0.95 -14.12
N TRP A 123 6.23 -1.96 -14.03
CA TRP A 123 7.62 -1.90 -14.45
C TRP A 123 8.06 -3.09 -15.28
N PRO A 124 9.01 -2.93 -16.19
CA PRO A 124 9.62 -4.04 -16.92
C PRO A 124 10.44 -4.94 -15.97
N LYS A 125 10.60 -6.22 -16.36
CA LYS A 125 11.18 -7.28 -15.52
C LYS A 125 12.53 -6.93 -14.87
N PHE A 126 13.42 -6.22 -15.57
CA PHE A 126 14.73 -5.86 -15.02
C PHE A 126 14.64 -4.86 -13.85
N ILE A 127 13.69 -3.93 -13.89
CA ILE A 127 13.41 -2.98 -12.80
C ILE A 127 12.72 -3.69 -11.63
N VAL A 128 11.80 -4.61 -11.91
CA VAL A 128 11.07 -5.39 -10.90
C VAL A 128 12.03 -6.10 -9.96
N LYS A 129 13.05 -6.79 -10.48
CA LYS A 129 14.06 -7.48 -9.67
C LYS A 129 14.80 -6.56 -8.69
N ILE A 130 15.04 -5.32 -9.11
CA ILE A 130 15.66 -4.30 -8.24
C ILE A 130 14.70 -3.90 -7.11
N PHE A 131 13.45 -3.59 -7.45
CA PHE A 131 12.47 -3.15 -6.47
C PHE A 131 12.12 -4.24 -5.45
N VAL A 132 11.94 -5.48 -5.86
CA VAL A 132 11.68 -6.60 -4.95
C VAL A 132 12.79 -6.72 -3.90
N LYS A 133 14.07 -6.64 -4.32
CA LYS A 133 15.21 -6.68 -3.38
C LYS A 133 15.20 -5.51 -2.38
N PHE A 134 14.91 -4.28 -2.84
CA PHE A 134 14.84 -3.12 -1.97
C PHE A 134 13.64 -3.17 -1.03
N TYR A 135 12.51 -3.66 -1.53
CA TYR A 135 11.27 -3.73 -0.77
C TYR A 135 11.37 -4.77 0.35
N ALA A 136 11.96 -5.93 0.09
CA ALA A 136 12.25 -6.95 1.09
C ALA A 136 13.14 -6.40 2.22
N LYS A 137 14.27 -5.76 1.90
CA LYS A 137 15.15 -5.13 2.91
C LYS A 137 14.43 -4.07 3.77
N GLY A 138 13.52 -3.31 3.17
CA GLY A 138 12.74 -2.30 3.89
C GLY A 138 11.75 -2.91 4.88
N GLN A 139 11.30 -4.13 4.65
CA GLN A 139 10.39 -4.86 5.54
C GLN A 139 11.13 -5.47 6.73
N ASP A 140 12.30 -6.03 6.52
CA ASP A 140 13.15 -6.58 7.60
C ASP A 140 13.50 -5.51 8.64
N SER A 141 13.68 -4.27 8.21
CA SER A 141 13.96 -3.15 9.11
C SER A 141 12.80 -2.72 10.03
N ASN A 142 11.58 -3.27 9.82
CA ASN A 142 10.44 -3.03 10.71
C ASN A 142 10.29 -4.07 11.82
N ASN A 143 11.07 -5.15 11.77
CA ASN A 143 11.05 -6.22 12.78
C ASN A 143 12.01 -5.95 13.94
N MET A 144 12.79 -4.88 13.85
CA MET A 144 13.60 -4.31 14.94
C MET A 144 12.85 -3.09 15.53
#